data_2ec05ef0311e45ec386b58cd04f6f63b
#
_entry.id   2ec05ef0311e45ec386b58cd04f6f63b
#
_cell.length_a   1.000
_cell.length_b   1.000
_cell.length_c   1.000
_cell.angle_alpha   90.00
_cell.angle_beta   90.00
_cell.angle_gamma   90.00
#
_symmetry.space_group_name_H-M   'P 1'
#
loop_
_entity.id
_entity.type
_entity.pdbx_description
1 polymer ?
#
loop_
_entity_poly.entity_id
_entity_poly.type
_entity_poly.pdbx_seq_one_letter_code
_entity_poly.pdbx_strand_id
1 'polypeptide(L)'
;MKRHYFSVVVLMLIASATSLPFVLNPGFGQAPQGAQRGAIESSPHYRDGQFQNQLPTPGFTSDKNMLAAWWEFLTAKRENARPAQPLPMVKTDLASLPREREVMIWLGHSSWYLQLGGQRILIDPVFSDYAAPFSFLNKAFAGEYPWKAQDMPEIDLLIISHDHYDHLDYATIKALMPKVRRVITPLGVGSHLRYWGMDSSIISEADWNQHITVTNNLTVHVLPARHFSGRGLKRNQTLWGSFMFVTPEQNIYYSGDSGYGPHFKAIGEQFGKVDLAIMENGQYDQDWKYIHMMPEETAQAAVDLNAEAVLPGHSGRFVLAKHTWDDPWKRLTAASQDKHYRLLTPVQGEPVNLHDRSQQFQAWWE
;
A
#
# COMPACT_ATOMS: atom_id res chain seq x y z
N MET A 1 51.24 -20.39 8.56
CA MET A 1 50.30 -19.71 9.46
C MET A 1 50.05 -18.25 9.11
N LYS A 2 51.01 -17.34 9.00
CA LYS A 2 50.77 -15.89 8.72
C LYS A 2 49.98 -15.57 7.43
N ARG A 3 50.15 -16.37 6.36
CA ARG A 3 49.45 -16.19 5.09
C ARG A 3 47.94 -16.51 5.15
N HIS A 4 47.55 -17.49 5.97
CA HIS A 4 46.13 -17.84 6.14
C HIS A 4 45.39 -16.81 7.01
N TYR A 5 46.02 -16.25 8.05
CA TYR A 5 45.45 -15.17 8.84
C TYR A 5 45.21 -13.89 8.01
N PHE A 6 46.15 -13.54 7.14
CA PHE A 6 45.99 -12.39 6.24
C PHE A 6 44.79 -12.56 5.28
N SER A 7 44.68 -13.77 4.67
CA SER A 7 43.54 -14.07 3.78
C SER A 7 42.17 -14.04 4.49
N VAL A 8 42.11 -14.56 5.73
CA VAL A 8 40.88 -14.54 6.55
C VAL A 8 40.49 -13.09 6.93
N VAL A 9 41.47 -12.28 7.34
CA VAL A 9 41.23 -10.86 7.68
C VAL A 9 40.77 -10.06 6.45
N VAL A 10 41.38 -10.28 5.29
CA VAL A 10 40.96 -9.64 4.02
C VAL A 10 39.56 -10.09 3.62
N LEU A 11 39.20 -11.35 3.74
CA LEU A 11 37.85 -11.86 3.49
C LEU A 11 36.83 -11.28 4.46
N MET A 12 37.16 -11.16 5.75
CA MET A 12 36.30 -10.52 6.73
C MET A 12 36.12 -9.01 6.45
N LEU A 13 37.17 -8.31 6.04
CA LEU A 13 37.11 -6.90 5.66
C LEU A 13 36.30 -6.70 4.38
N ILE A 14 36.43 -7.58 3.38
CA ILE A 14 35.61 -7.54 2.16
C ILE A 14 34.16 -7.87 2.53
N ALA A 15 33.90 -8.90 3.33
CA ALA A 15 32.56 -9.23 3.78
C ALA A 15 31.92 -8.11 4.60
N SER A 16 32.66 -7.45 5.48
CA SER A 16 32.15 -6.29 6.25
C SER A 16 31.96 -5.07 5.35
N ALA A 17 32.84 -4.79 4.40
CA ALA A 17 32.70 -3.67 3.48
C ALA A 17 31.53 -3.88 2.49
N THR A 18 31.25 -5.11 2.07
CA THR A 18 30.10 -5.44 1.22
C THR A 18 28.78 -5.51 1.99
N SER A 19 28.80 -5.85 3.28
CA SER A 19 27.61 -5.86 4.14
C SER A 19 27.22 -4.47 4.69
N LEU A 20 28.18 -3.56 4.79
CA LEU A 20 27.96 -2.22 5.34
C LEU A 20 26.86 -1.41 4.62
N PRO A 21 26.78 -1.38 3.27
CA PRO A 21 25.67 -0.73 2.56
C PRO A 21 24.30 -1.37 2.86
N PHE A 22 24.26 -2.68 3.13
CA PHE A 22 23.03 -3.36 3.53
C PHE A 22 22.58 -2.96 4.94
N VAL A 23 23.52 -2.83 5.88
CA VAL A 23 23.22 -2.48 7.28
C VAL A 23 22.88 -0.99 7.44
N LEU A 24 23.47 -0.12 6.60
CA LEU A 24 23.34 1.33 6.71
C LEU A 24 22.29 1.93 5.75
N ASN A 25 21.59 1.12 4.95
CA ASN A 25 20.59 1.65 4.04
C ASN A 25 19.37 2.17 4.82
N PRO A 26 19.11 3.49 4.82
CA PRO A 26 18.01 4.08 5.56
C PRO A 26 16.63 3.58 5.06
N GLY A 27 16.55 3.05 3.84
CA GLY A 27 15.35 2.44 3.29
C GLY A 27 14.79 1.29 4.14
N PHE A 28 15.62 0.61 4.96
CA PHE A 28 15.11 -0.38 5.92
C PHE A 28 14.29 0.24 7.05
N GLY A 29 14.43 1.54 7.30
CA GLY A 29 13.74 2.21 8.38
C GLY A 29 14.20 1.72 9.75
N GLN A 30 13.36 1.91 10.76
CA GLN A 30 13.59 1.49 12.14
C GLN A 30 12.31 0.94 12.77
N ALA A 31 12.37 -0.27 13.30
CA ALA A 31 11.28 -0.84 14.08
C ALA A 31 11.05 -0.04 15.37
N PRO A 32 9.84 -0.06 15.96
CA PRO A 32 9.51 0.65 17.19
C PRO A 32 10.43 0.31 18.36
N GLN A 33 10.87 1.32 19.10
CA GLN A 33 11.76 1.21 20.25
C GLN A 33 11.30 2.10 21.42
N GLY A 34 11.76 1.79 22.62
CA GLY A 34 11.51 2.60 23.82
C GLY A 34 10.00 2.81 24.09
N ALA A 35 9.59 4.05 24.31
CA ALA A 35 8.20 4.41 24.65
C ALA A 35 7.19 4.02 23.55
N GLN A 36 7.59 3.98 22.28
CA GLN A 36 6.73 3.55 21.18
C GLN A 36 6.35 2.08 21.31
N ARG A 37 7.29 1.25 21.78
CA ARG A 37 7.05 -0.17 22.00
C ARG A 37 6.01 -0.41 23.11
N GLY A 38 5.99 0.41 24.16
CA GLY A 38 4.99 0.32 25.22
C GLY A 38 3.56 0.51 24.71
N ALA A 39 3.33 1.46 23.81
CA ALA A 39 2.02 1.65 23.19
C ALA A 39 1.60 0.45 22.32
N ILE A 40 2.55 -0.16 21.61
CA ILE A 40 2.33 -1.35 20.78
C ILE A 40 2.01 -2.57 21.64
N GLU A 41 2.75 -2.79 22.72
CA GLU A 41 2.58 -3.93 23.63
C GLU A 41 1.24 -3.88 24.38
N SER A 42 0.61 -2.73 24.46
CA SER A 42 -0.76 -2.58 25.01
C SER A 42 -1.88 -2.92 24.01
N SER A 43 -1.56 -3.08 22.72
CA SER A 43 -2.53 -3.45 21.70
C SER A 43 -3.01 -4.89 21.91
N PRO A 44 -4.33 -5.18 21.85
CA PRO A 44 -4.84 -6.54 21.87
C PRO A 44 -4.42 -7.38 20.65
N HIS A 45 -3.93 -6.72 19.61
CA HIS A 45 -3.46 -7.35 18.37
C HIS A 45 -1.96 -7.69 18.40
N TYR A 46 -1.22 -7.23 19.41
CA TYR A 46 0.19 -7.54 19.59
C TYR A 46 0.35 -8.68 20.62
N ARG A 47 0.81 -9.85 20.16
CA ARG A 47 1.00 -11.05 20.97
C ARG A 47 2.27 -11.78 20.54
N ASP A 48 2.93 -12.43 21.48
CA ASP A 48 4.16 -13.21 21.23
C ASP A 48 5.25 -12.40 20.51
N GLY A 49 5.34 -11.09 20.84
CA GLY A 49 6.36 -10.20 20.31
C GLY A 49 6.11 -9.70 18.88
N GLN A 50 4.90 -9.83 18.35
CA GLN A 50 4.50 -9.39 17.01
C GLN A 50 3.01 -9.10 16.89
N PHE A 51 2.62 -8.28 15.90
CA PHE A 51 1.23 -8.12 15.51
C PHE A 51 0.70 -9.37 14.83
N GLN A 52 -0.57 -9.68 15.02
CA GLN A 52 -1.22 -10.87 14.48
C GLN A 52 -2.53 -10.51 13.79
N ASN A 53 -2.84 -11.25 12.72
CA ASN A 53 -4.14 -11.17 12.06
C ASN A 53 -5.27 -11.69 12.94
N GLN A 54 -6.50 -11.25 12.68
CA GLN A 54 -7.71 -11.77 13.34
C GLN A 54 -7.96 -13.24 13.04
N LEU A 55 -7.52 -13.71 11.86
CA LEU A 55 -7.59 -15.11 11.43
C LEU A 55 -6.19 -15.68 11.24
N PRO A 56 -6.01 -17.00 11.35
CA PRO A 56 -4.77 -17.65 10.95
C PRO A 56 -4.42 -17.28 9.50
N THR A 57 -3.26 -16.66 9.32
CA THR A 57 -2.82 -16.13 8.02
C THR A 57 -1.38 -16.57 7.76
N PRO A 58 -1.18 -17.84 7.34
CA PRO A 58 0.14 -18.26 6.90
C PRO A 58 0.55 -17.44 5.68
N GLY A 59 1.74 -16.86 5.74
CA GLY A 59 2.29 -16.03 4.65
C GLY A 59 2.66 -16.84 3.40
N PHE A 60 2.60 -18.17 3.51
CA PHE A 60 2.82 -19.12 2.43
C PHE A 60 1.84 -20.29 2.55
N THR A 61 1.12 -20.60 1.48
CA THR A 61 -0.02 -21.56 1.49
C THR A 61 0.22 -22.78 0.63
N SER A 62 1.34 -22.88 -0.07
CA SER A 62 1.67 -24.03 -0.90
C SER A 62 2.32 -25.14 -0.06
N ASP A 63 2.08 -26.39 -0.46
CA ASP A 63 2.69 -27.60 0.12
C ASP A 63 4.20 -27.73 -0.22
N LYS A 64 4.73 -26.83 -1.04
CA LYS A 64 6.13 -26.79 -1.40
C LYS A 64 6.98 -26.38 -0.17
N ASN A 65 8.15 -26.98 -0.02
CA ASN A 65 9.06 -26.45 0.98
C ASN A 65 9.52 -25.02 0.61
N MET A 66 9.85 -24.22 1.60
CA MET A 66 10.17 -22.80 1.46
C MET A 66 11.33 -22.54 0.47
N LEU A 67 12.33 -23.43 0.41
CA LEU A 67 13.46 -23.30 -0.52
C LEU A 67 13.02 -23.56 -1.98
N ALA A 68 12.15 -24.54 -2.22
CA ALA A 68 11.60 -24.82 -3.55
C ALA A 68 10.71 -23.67 -4.02
N ALA A 69 9.90 -23.10 -3.15
CA ALA A 69 9.07 -21.94 -3.47
C ALA A 69 9.90 -20.69 -3.77
N TRP A 70 10.94 -20.42 -3.00
CA TRP A 70 11.91 -19.35 -3.27
C TRP A 70 12.63 -19.56 -4.60
N TRP A 71 13.06 -20.77 -4.87
CA TRP A 71 13.72 -21.12 -6.14
C TRP A 71 12.77 -20.90 -7.33
N GLU A 72 11.54 -21.40 -7.23
CA GLU A 72 10.51 -21.16 -8.25
C GLU A 72 10.22 -19.68 -8.44
N PHE A 73 10.04 -18.94 -7.35
CA PHE A 73 9.81 -17.49 -7.42
C PHE A 73 10.94 -16.75 -8.15
N LEU A 74 12.20 -17.16 -7.92
CA LEU A 74 13.36 -16.54 -8.55
C LEU A 74 13.57 -16.99 -10.01
N THR A 75 13.16 -18.22 -10.37
CA THR A 75 13.46 -18.82 -11.67
C THR A 75 12.24 -18.92 -12.58
N ALA A 76 11.02 -18.75 -12.08
CA ALA A 76 9.81 -18.78 -12.88
C ALA A 76 9.87 -17.73 -14.00
N LYS A 77 9.67 -18.19 -15.23
CA LYS A 77 9.44 -17.28 -16.36
C LYS A 77 8.10 -16.56 -16.12
N ARG A 78 8.16 -15.28 -15.94
CA ARG A 78 6.99 -14.43 -15.78
C ARG A 78 6.60 -13.89 -17.15
N GLU A 79 5.90 -14.71 -17.94
CA GLU A 79 5.43 -14.31 -19.27
C GLU A 79 4.43 -13.15 -19.12
N ASN A 80 4.62 -12.10 -19.94
CA ASN A 80 3.74 -10.91 -19.94
C ASN A 80 3.51 -10.26 -18.56
N ALA A 81 4.44 -10.42 -17.58
CA ALA A 81 4.31 -9.76 -16.29
C ALA A 81 4.50 -8.24 -16.38
N ARG A 82 5.04 -7.74 -17.49
CA ARG A 82 5.22 -6.33 -17.80
C ARG A 82 4.55 -5.99 -19.13
N PRO A 83 3.91 -4.82 -19.26
CA PRO A 83 3.37 -4.37 -20.55
C PRO A 83 4.50 -4.13 -21.55
N ALA A 84 4.23 -4.43 -22.82
CA ALA A 84 5.18 -4.21 -23.93
C ALA A 84 5.38 -2.70 -24.23
N GLN A 85 4.39 -1.87 -23.89
CA GLN A 85 4.41 -0.43 -24.06
C GLN A 85 4.09 0.24 -22.71
N PRO A 86 4.52 1.50 -22.48
CA PRO A 86 4.09 2.26 -21.32
C PRO A 86 2.57 2.28 -21.20
N LEU A 87 2.06 2.16 -19.97
CA LEU A 87 0.61 2.26 -19.72
C LEU A 87 0.12 3.67 -20.03
N PRO A 88 -1.13 3.81 -20.49
CA PRO A 88 -1.74 5.13 -20.70
C PRO A 88 -1.86 5.87 -19.38
N MET A 89 -1.58 7.18 -19.42
CA MET A 89 -1.66 8.04 -18.26
C MET A 89 -1.98 9.47 -18.62
N VAL A 90 -2.54 10.20 -17.66
CA VAL A 90 -2.85 11.63 -17.76
C VAL A 90 -2.11 12.36 -16.65
N LYS A 91 -1.31 13.36 -16.97
CA LYS A 91 -0.68 14.21 -15.96
C LYS A 91 -1.65 15.32 -15.55
N THR A 92 -2.52 15.04 -14.59
CA THR A 92 -3.37 16.05 -13.96
C THR A 92 -2.54 16.97 -13.07
N ASP A 93 -2.71 18.28 -13.22
CA ASP A 93 -2.11 19.28 -12.34
C ASP A 93 -2.87 19.31 -11.00
N LEU A 94 -2.33 18.56 -10.02
CA LEU A 94 -2.93 18.43 -8.68
C LEU A 94 -2.93 19.76 -7.91
N ALA A 95 -1.98 20.65 -8.19
CA ALA A 95 -1.87 21.93 -7.49
C ALA A 95 -2.97 22.91 -7.90
N SER A 96 -3.41 22.83 -9.16
CA SER A 96 -4.46 23.71 -9.71
C SER A 96 -5.88 23.26 -9.37
N LEU A 97 -6.07 22.04 -8.83
CA LEU A 97 -7.40 21.55 -8.46
C LEU A 97 -7.99 22.40 -7.32
N PRO A 98 -9.21 22.97 -7.51
CA PRO A 98 -9.91 23.67 -6.44
C PRO A 98 -10.13 22.75 -5.23
N ARG A 99 -9.91 23.24 -4.01
CA ARG A 99 -10.00 22.42 -2.79
C ARG A 99 -11.39 21.84 -2.52
N GLU A 100 -12.41 22.51 -2.95
CA GLU A 100 -13.82 22.11 -2.86
C GLU A 100 -14.21 21.02 -3.85
N ARG A 101 -13.35 20.73 -4.85
CA ARG A 101 -13.60 19.64 -5.79
C ARG A 101 -13.21 18.31 -5.15
N GLU A 102 -14.19 17.50 -4.84
CA GLU A 102 -13.96 16.16 -4.29
C GLU A 102 -13.65 15.18 -5.42
N VAL A 103 -12.42 14.66 -5.39
CA VAL A 103 -11.86 13.87 -6.50
C VAL A 103 -10.88 12.84 -5.97
N MET A 104 -10.91 11.65 -6.59
CA MET A 104 -9.90 10.61 -6.43
C MET A 104 -9.06 10.50 -7.70
N ILE A 105 -7.75 10.36 -7.57
CA ILE A 105 -6.81 10.19 -8.69
C ILE A 105 -5.83 9.06 -8.36
N TRP A 106 -5.81 8.06 -9.23
CA TRP A 106 -4.86 6.96 -9.14
C TRP A 106 -3.48 7.39 -9.65
N LEU A 107 -2.47 7.30 -8.79
CA LEU A 107 -1.10 7.66 -9.14
C LEU A 107 -0.23 6.44 -9.51
N GLY A 108 -0.85 5.26 -9.68
CA GLY A 108 -0.16 4.00 -9.98
C GLY A 108 0.08 3.15 -8.74
N HIS A 109 0.05 1.82 -8.91
CA HIS A 109 0.12 0.83 -7.84
C HIS A 109 -0.91 1.12 -6.74
N SER A 110 -0.47 1.30 -5.50
CA SER A 110 -1.31 1.66 -4.35
C SER A 110 -1.24 3.14 -3.98
N SER A 111 -0.66 3.98 -4.85
CA SER A 111 -0.55 5.42 -4.61
C SER A 111 -1.78 6.17 -5.10
N TRP A 112 -2.39 6.97 -4.21
CA TRP A 112 -3.63 7.69 -4.50
C TRP A 112 -3.56 9.14 -4.01
N TYR A 113 -4.15 10.04 -4.78
CA TYR A 113 -4.43 11.40 -4.35
C TYR A 113 -5.94 11.57 -4.20
N LEU A 114 -6.39 12.01 -3.04
CA LEU A 114 -7.79 12.22 -2.71
C LEU A 114 -8.00 13.66 -2.22
N GLN A 115 -8.95 14.38 -2.81
CA GLN A 115 -9.52 15.57 -2.19
C GLN A 115 -10.88 15.24 -1.61
N LEU A 116 -11.04 15.43 -0.30
CA LEU A 116 -12.27 15.11 0.43
C LEU A 116 -12.43 16.04 1.64
N GLY A 117 -13.60 16.61 1.84
CA GLY A 117 -13.88 17.52 2.95
C GLY A 117 -12.92 18.72 3.00
N GLY A 118 -12.52 19.25 1.84
CA GLY A 118 -11.57 20.34 1.71
C GLY A 118 -10.11 19.99 2.00
N GLN A 119 -9.80 18.71 2.28
CA GLN A 119 -8.45 18.22 2.58
C GLN A 119 -7.81 17.57 1.36
N ARG A 120 -6.51 17.82 1.15
CA ARG A 120 -5.65 17.12 0.19
C ARG A 120 -4.97 15.96 0.89
N ILE A 121 -5.33 14.75 0.50
CA ILE A 121 -4.91 13.50 1.14
C ILE A 121 -4.05 12.73 0.15
N LEU A 122 -2.88 12.28 0.58
CA LEU A 122 -2.01 11.42 -0.19
C LEU A 122 -1.91 10.07 0.51
N ILE A 123 -2.15 8.98 -0.23
CA ILE A 123 -2.23 7.63 0.32
C ILE A 123 -1.12 6.78 -0.31
N ASP A 124 -0.32 6.11 0.50
CA ASP A 124 0.75 5.17 0.14
C ASP A 124 1.61 5.64 -1.05
N PRO A 125 2.19 6.86 -1.04
CA PRO A 125 2.90 7.39 -2.18
C PRO A 125 4.25 6.68 -2.39
N VAL A 126 4.44 6.10 -3.57
CA VAL A 126 5.69 5.50 -4.03
C VAL A 126 6.04 6.11 -5.39
N PHE A 127 6.94 7.08 -5.41
CA PHE A 127 7.35 7.78 -6.63
C PHE A 127 8.71 7.31 -7.17
N SER A 128 9.41 6.45 -6.42
CA SER A 128 10.62 5.77 -6.89
C SER A 128 10.31 4.79 -8.02
N ASP A 129 11.29 4.55 -8.88
CA ASP A 129 11.20 3.59 -9.98
C ASP A 129 11.43 2.14 -9.52
N TYR A 130 11.35 1.90 -8.22
CA TYR A 130 11.51 0.57 -7.60
C TYR A 130 10.79 0.50 -6.25
N ALA A 131 10.31 -0.67 -5.91
CA ALA A 131 9.63 -0.97 -4.64
C ALA A 131 10.50 -1.92 -3.79
N ALA A 132 11.66 -1.44 -3.34
CA ALA A 132 12.64 -2.24 -2.61
C ALA A 132 13.65 -1.33 -1.88
N PRO A 133 14.47 -1.87 -0.95
CA PRO A 133 15.54 -1.07 -0.33
C PRO A 133 16.68 -0.73 -1.32
N PHE A 134 16.78 -1.43 -2.45
CA PHE A 134 17.81 -1.24 -3.47
C PHE A 134 17.19 -1.02 -4.85
N SER A 135 17.71 -0.03 -5.58
CA SER A 135 17.16 0.41 -6.87
C SER A 135 17.22 -0.63 -8.01
N PHE A 136 17.97 -1.71 -7.85
CA PHE A 136 18.02 -2.78 -8.84
C PHE A 136 16.97 -3.88 -8.63
N LEU A 137 16.23 -3.85 -7.50
CA LEU A 137 15.16 -4.80 -7.18
C LEU A 137 13.78 -4.18 -7.48
N ASN A 138 12.81 -5.02 -7.77
CA ASN A 138 11.39 -4.66 -7.93
C ASN A 138 11.17 -3.37 -8.73
N LYS A 139 11.84 -3.27 -9.89
CA LYS A 139 11.74 -2.09 -10.76
C LYS A 139 10.33 -1.89 -11.27
N ALA A 140 9.92 -0.64 -11.42
CA ALA A 140 8.68 -0.25 -12.07
C ALA A 140 8.60 -0.71 -13.53
N PHE A 141 7.41 -0.66 -14.10
CA PHE A 141 7.20 -0.84 -15.53
C PHE A 141 8.02 0.20 -16.33
N ALA A 142 8.33 -0.12 -17.59
CA ALA A 142 9.01 0.81 -18.47
C ALA A 142 8.12 2.02 -18.79
N GLY A 143 8.74 3.15 -19.00
CA GLY A 143 8.08 4.43 -19.31
C GLY A 143 8.43 5.51 -18.31
N GLU A 144 8.10 6.75 -18.64
CA GLU A 144 8.26 7.88 -17.73
C GLU A 144 7.10 7.90 -16.75
N TYR A 145 7.43 7.91 -15.46
CA TYR A 145 6.43 8.08 -14.42
C TYR A 145 6.23 9.58 -14.16
N PRO A 146 5.02 10.12 -14.34
CA PRO A 146 4.82 11.56 -14.39
C PRO A 146 4.83 12.25 -13.03
N TRP A 147 4.74 11.47 -11.93
CA TRP A 147 4.59 12.03 -10.58
C TRP A 147 5.91 12.08 -9.84
N LYS A 148 6.22 13.25 -9.29
CA LYS A 148 7.37 13.47 -8.41
C LYS A 148 6.89 14.24 -7.18
N ALA A 149 7.64 14.15 -6.08
CA ALA A 149 7.31 14.89 -4.86
C ALA A 149 7.20 16.41 -5.08
N GLN A 150 7.98 16.95 -6.04
CA GLN A 150 7.94 18.37 -6.41
C GLN A 150 6.59 18.77 -7.04
N ASP A 151 5.94 17.86 -7.77
CA ASP A 151 4.66 18.11 -8.44
C ASP A 151 3.48 18.09 -7.46
N MET A 152 3.68 17.54 -6.26
CA MET A 152 2.62 17.50 -5.24
C MET A 152 2.37 18.90 -4.66
N PRO A 153 1.09 19.26 -4.46
CA PRO A 153 0.73 20.44 -3.67
C PRO A 153 1.09 20.24 -2.19
N GLU A 154 0.78 21.24 -1.36
CA GLU A 154 0.73 21.04 0.10
C GLU A 154 -0.27 19.91 0.42
N ILE A 155 0.17 18.94 1.22
CA ILE A 155 -0.60 17.76 1.62
C ILE A 155 -1.07 17.95 3.05
N ASP A 156 -2.37 18.05 3.23
CA ASP A 156 -2.97 18.22 4.56
C ASP A 156 -2.87 16.92 5.36
N LEU A 157 -2.98 15.76 4.69
CA LEU A 157 -2.96 14.45 5.32
C LEU A 157 -2.21 13.42 4.47
N LEU A 158 -1.20 12.79 5.04
CA LEU A 158 -0.53 11.61 4.49
C LEU A 158 -1.05 10.36 5.23
N ILE A 159 -1.50 9.37 4.46
CA ILE A 159 -1.93 8.06 4.95
C ILE A 159 -0.91 7.01 4.51
N ILE A 160 -0.48 6.16 5.44
CA ILE A 160 0.34 4.99 5.14
C ILE A 160 -0.34 3.76 5.72
N SER A 161 -0.65 2.78 4.87
CA SER A 161 -1.39 1.57 5.27
C SER A 161 -0.52 0.57 6.03
N HIS A 162 0.70 0.41 5.62
CA HIS A 162 1.70 -0.47 6.25
C HIS A 162 3.10 -0.16 5.74
N ASP A 163 4.10 -0.88 6.22
CA ASP A 163 5.50 -0.52 6.02
C ASP A 163 6.21 -1.22 4.85
N HIS A 164 5.51 -1.94 3.96
CA HIS A 164 6.12 -2.53 2.77
C HIS A 164 6.67 -1.45 1.82
N TYR A 165 7.66 -1.82 1.00
CA TYR A 165 8.40 -0.88 0.15
C TYR A 165 7.56 -0.28 -0.97
N ASP A 166 6.51 -0.95 -1.40
CA ASP A 166 5.55 -0.53 -2.41
C ASP A 166 4.38 0.31 -1.85
N HIS A 167 4.40 0.61 -0.54
CA HIS A 167 3.48 1.51 0.16
C HIS A 167 4.20 2.61 0.94
N LEU A 168 5.39 2.33 1.46
CA LEU A 168 6.18 3.27 2.24
C LEU A 168 7.59 3.41 1.62
N ASP A 169 7.74 4.37 0.70
CA ASP A 169 8.97 4.65 -0.03
C ASP A 169 9.79 5.73 0.67
N TYR A 170 11.00 5.37 1.11
CA TYR A 170 11.91 6.27 1.82
C TYR A 170 12.21 7.56 1.03
N ALA A 171 12.55 7.43 -0.27
CA ALA A 171 12.93 8.58 -1.08
C ALA A 171 11.75 9.53 -1.30
N THR A 172 10.56 8.98 -1.57
CA THR A 172 9.33 9.75 -1.71
C THR A 172 8.98 10.47 -0.41
N ILE A 173 8.99 9.76 0.73
CA ILE A 173 8.68 10.36 2.03
C ILE A 173 9.66 11.49 2.37
N LYS A 174 10.96 11.28 2.19
CA LYS A 174 11.97 12.33 2.44
C LYS A 174 11.72 13.59 1.62
N ALA A 175 11.35 13.43 0.35
CA ALA A 175 11.10 14.56 -0.54
C ALA A 175 9.75 15.25 -0.23
N LEU A 176 8.76 14.51 0.30
CA LEU A 176 7.44 15.05 0.65
C LEU A 176 7.38 15.71 2.03
N MET A 177 8.31 15.40 2.95
CA MET A 177 8.28 15.91 4.34
C MET A 177 7.99 17.41 4.47
N PRO A 178 8.59 18.32 3.66
CA PRO A 178 8.32 19.73 3.78
C PRO A 178 6.90 20.16 3.42
N LYS A 179 6.15 19.30 2.73
CA LYS A 179 4.81 19.58 2.22
C LYS A 179 3.69 18.91 3.03
N VAL A 180 4.02 18.01 3.96
CA VAL A 180 3.05 17.22 4.73
C VAL A 180 2.77 17.89 6.06
N ARG A 181 1.48 18.13 6.35
CA ARG A 181 1.02 18.76 7.60
C ARG A 181 0.67 17.77 8.69
N ARG A 182 0.13 16.62 8.33
CA ARG A 182 -0.28 15.55 9.26
C ARG A 182 -0.11 14.19 8.63
N VAL A 183 0.20 13.19 9.46
CA VAL A 183 0.29 11.78 9.05
C VAL A 183 -0.61 10.93 9.94
N ILE A 184 -1.33 9.98 9.35
CA ILE A 184 -2.05 8.93 10.06
C ILE A 184 -1.56 7.58 9.55
N THR A 185 -1.20 6.69 10.48
CA THR A 185 -0.73 5.33 10.18
C THR A 185 -1.25 4.33 11.23
N PRO A 186 -1.21 3.03 10.96
CA PRO A 186 -1.34 2.01 11.99
C PRO A 186 -0.15 2.07 12.97
N LEU A 187 -0.35 1.45 14.15
CA LEU A 187 0.64 1.42 15.23
C LEU A 187 2.02 0.93 14.76
N GLY A 188 3.05 1.65 15.12
CA GLY A 188 4.46 1.32 14.87
C GLY A 188 5.02 1.81 13.55
N VAL A 189 4.20 2.04 12.52
CA VAL A 189 4.66 2.54 11.21
C VAL A 189 5.33 3.91 11.33
N GLY A 190 4.83 4.77 12.20
CA GLY A 190 5.42 6.08 12.49
C GLY A 190 6.87 6.03 12.96
N SER A 191 7.37 4.89 13.44
CA SER A 191 8.78 4.71 13.83
C SER A 191 9.73 4.91 12.66
N HIS A 192 9.37 4.40 11.47
CA HIS A 192 10.15 4.60 10.24
C HIS A 192 10.20 6.09 9.87
N LEU A 193 9.06 6.77 9.95
CA LEU A 193 8.95 8.19 9.61
C LEU A 193 9.80 9.06 10.55
N ARG A 194 9.74 8.79 11.87
CA ARG A 194 10.57 9.49 12.88
C ARG A 194 12.05 9.22 12.65
N TYR A 195 12.43 7.99 12.37
CA TYR A 195 13.81 7.62 12.06
C TYR A 195 14.34 8.38 10.83
N TRP A 196 13.47 8.62 9.84
CA TRP A 196 13.81 9.40 8.66
C TRP A 196 13.78 10.91 8.89
N GLY A 197 13.44 11.37 10.09
CA GLY A 197 13.50 12.77 10.51
C GLY A 197 12.19 13.53 10.35
N MET A 198 11.06 12.86 10.21
CA MET A 198 9.74 13.51 10.27
C MET A 198 9.43 13.95 11.69
N ASP A 199 8.86 15.15 11.85
CA ASP A 199 8.45 15.67 13.15
C ASP A 199 7.41 14.75 13.80
N SER A 200 7.70 14.29 15.00
CA SER A 200 6.82 13.41 15.77
C SER A 200 5.46 14.04 16.09
N SER A 201 5.39 15.36 16.16
CA SER A 201 4.15 16.08 16.51
C SER A 201 3.07 15.99 15.44
N ILE A 202 3.45 15.74 14.16
CA ILE A 202 2.50 15.60 13.06
C ILE A 202 2.08 14.15 12.81
N ILE A 203 2.70 13.16 13.49
CA ILE A 203 2.44 11.73 13.31
C ILE A 203 1.42 11.26 14.34
N SER A 204 0.28 10.78 13.85
CA SER A 204 -0.76 10.11 14.64
C SER A 204 -0.79 8.63 14.27
N GLU A 205 -0.72 7.76 15.27
CA GLU A 205 -0.78 6.30 15.09
C GLU A 205 -2.05 5.78 15.77
N ALA A 206 -2.73 4.81 15.15
CA ALA A 206 -3.94 4.21 15.70
C ALA A 206 -3.94 2.68 15.53
N ASP A 207 -4.63 2.01 16.44
CA ASP A 207 -4.92 0.58 16.36
C ASP A 207 -6.17 0.33 15.51
N TRP A 208 -6.42 -0.91 15.14
CA TRP A 208 -7.66 -1.29 14.48
C TRP A 208 -8.89 -0.87 15.30
N ASN A 209 -9.91 -0.41 14.59
CA ASN A 209 -11.17 0.11 15.12
C ASN A 209 -11.03 1.42 15.93
N GLN A 210 -9.88 2.07 15.87
CA GLN A 210 -9.72 3.43 16.36
C GLN A 210 -9.92 4.44 15.24
N HIS A 211 -10.23 5.68 15.61
CA HIS A 211 -10.41 6.78 14.66
C HIS A 211 -9.70 8.04 15.11
N ILE A 212 -9.41 8.89 14.14
CA ILE A 212 -8.75 10.18 14.33
C ILE A 212 -9.58 11.24 13.63
N THR A 213 -10.10 12.21 14.37
CA THR A 213 -10.75 13.38 13.79
C THR A 213 -9.70 14.30 13.19
N VAL A 214 -9.78 14.52 11.89
CA VAL A 214 -8.88 15.39 11.14
C VAL A 214 -9.39 16.82 11.14
N THR A 215 -10.68 17.00 10.81
CA THR A 215 -11.42 18.27 10.88
C THR A 215 -12.83 17.97 11.37
N ASN A 216 -13.66 19.03 11.54
CA ASN A 216 -15.09 18.84 11.88
C ASN A 216 -15.86 18.05 10.80
N ASN A 217 -15.33 17.99 9.57
CA ASN A 217 -15.98 17.36 8.43
C ASN A 217 -15.25 16.10 7.92
N LEU A 218 -14.16 15.67 8.59
CA LEU A 218 -13.42 14.49 8.17
C LEU A 218 -12.89 13.72 9.38
N THR A 219 -13.32 12.49 9.49
CA THR A 219 -12.77 11.49 10.44
C THR A 219 -12.18 10.32 9.67
N VAL A 220 -11.00 9.85 10.09
CA VAL A 220 -10.31 8.71 9.52
C VAL A 220 -10.32 7.57 10.53
N HIS A 221 -10.91 6.44 10.15
CA HIS A 221 -10.86 5.19 10.93
C HIS A 221 -9.74 4.30 10.41
N VAL A 222 -8.96 3.74 11.32
CA VAL A 222 -8.00 2.65 11.02
C VAL A 222 -8.72 1.34 11.30
N LEU A 223 -8.76 0.45 10.31
CA LEU A 223 -9.59 -0.74 10.32
C LEU A 223 -8.75 -1.99 10.03
N PRO A 224 -9.25 -3.20 10.37
CA PRO A 224 -8.55 -4.44 10.10
C PRO A 224 -8.29 -4.65 8.61
N ALA A 225 -7.15 -5.28 8.32
CA ALA A 225 -6.80 -5.89 7.05
C ALA A 225 -6.14 -7.24 7.33
N ARG A 226 -6.13 -8.14 6.36
CA ARG A 226 -5.52 -9.47 6.48
C ARG A 226 -4.22 -9.52 5.71
N HIS A 227 -3.13 -9.08 6.36
CA HIS A 227 -1.84 -8.93 5.70
C HIS A 227 -0.68 -9.17 6.69
N PHE A 228 0.45 -8.56 6.46
CA PHE A 228 1.63 -8.57 7.33
C PHE A 228 2.45 -7.29 7.15
N SER A 229 3.46 -7.10 7.98
CA SER A 229 4.39 -5.98 7.88
C SER A 229 5.84 -6.44 7.92
N GLY A 230 6.76 -5.60 7.47
CA GLY A 230 8.19 -5.83 7.62
C GLY A 230 9.04 -5.24 6.49
N ARG A 231 10.13 -4.58 6.91
CA ARG A 231 11.15 -4.01 6.01
C ARG A 231 12.52 -4.69 6.17
N GLY A 232 12.60 -5.76 6.94
CA GLY A 232 13.86 -6.45 7.25
C GLY A 232 13.63 -7.89 7.69
N LEU A 233 14.53 -8.39 8.53
CA LEU A 233 14.50 -9.78 8.95
C LEU A 233 13.36 -10.10 9.94
N LYS A 234 12.90 -9.11 10.71
CA LYS A 234 11.80 -9.27 11.65
C LYS A 234 10.51 -8.76 11.00
N ARG A 235 9.50 -9.63 10.95
CA ARG A 235 8.17 -9.32 10.45
C ARG A 235 7.25 -8.89 11.59
N ASN A 236 6.15 -8.21 11.24
CA ASN A 236 5.02 -7.89 12.12
C ASN A 236 5.40 -7.08 13.36
N GLN A 237 6.42 -6.22 13.24
CA GLN A 237 6.80 -5.30 14.32
C GLN A 237 5.99 -3.99 14.27
N THR A 238 5.30 -3.72 13.17
CA THR A 238 4.34 -2.65 12.95
C THR A 238 3.00 -3.24 12.56
N LEU A 239 1.91 -2.53 12.81
CA LEU A 239 0.58 -2.95 12.40
C LEU A 239 0.36 -2.56 10.91
N TRP A 240 -0.53 -3.27 10.23
CA TRP A 240 -1.07 -2.95 8.91
C TRP A 240 -2.55 -2.64 9.04
N GLY A 241 -3.14 -1.97 8.05
CA GLY A 241 -4.55 -1.64 8.16
C GLY A 241 -5.17 -1.13 6.88
N SER A 242 -6.49 -1.11 6.89
CA SER A 242 -7.35 -0.43 5.95
C SER A 242 -7.89 0.86 6.57
N PHE A 243 -8.53 1.70 5.77
CA PHE A 243 -9.01 3.00 6.24
C PHE A 243 -10.43 3.29 5.76
N MET A 244 -11.21 3.95 6.61
CA MET A 244 -12.46 4.58 6.21
C MET A 244 -12.36 6.07 6.46
N PHE A 245 -12.51 6.85 5.40
CA PHE A 245 -12.63 8.31 5.43
C PHE A 245 -14.11 8.65 5.50
N VAL A 246 -14.55 9.22 6.61
CA VAL A 246 -15.94 9.54 6.87
C VAL A 246 -16.14 11.05 6.85
N THR A 247 -17.03 11.51 5.99
CA THR A 247 -17.55 12.88 5.96
C THR A 247 -19.06 12.85 6.22
N PRO A 248 -19.74 14.00 6.41
CA PRO A 248 -21.20 14.04 6.49
C PRO A 248 -21.92 13.48 5.25
N GLU A 249 -21.25 13.46 4.10
CA GLU A 249 -21.86 13.13 2.81
C GLU A 249 -21.39 11.79 2.25
N GLN A 250 -20.16 11.33 2.59
CA GLN A 250 -19.54 10.19 1.93
C GLN A 250 -18.70 9.35 2.87
N ASN A 251 -18.69 8.05 2.61
CA ASN A 251 -17.79 7.06 3.19
C ASN A 251 -16.87 6.51 2.09
N ILE A 252 -15.59 6.81 2.16
CA ILE A 252 -14.58 6.34 1.21
C ILE A 252 -13.70 5.31 1.91
N TYR A 253 -13.65 4.10 1.39
CA TYR A 253 -12.83 3.01 1.93
C TYR A 253 -11.56 2.81 1.13
N TYR A 254 -10.45 2.54 1.81
CA TYR A 254 -9.17 2.10 1.24
C TYR A 254 -8.72 0.81 1.93
N SER A 255 -8.57 -0.26 1.16
CA SER A 255 -8.25 -1.60 1.70
C SER A 255 -6.84 -1.71 2.27
N GLY A 256 -5.90 -0.86 1.83
CA GLY A 256 -4.49 -1.23 1.91
C GLY A 256 -4.27 -2.56 1.18
N ASP A 257 -3.32 -3.36 1.65
CA ASP A 257 -3.15 -4.74 1.22
C ASP A 257 -3.89 -5.67 2.16
N SER A 258 -4.66 -6.59 1.59
CA SER A 258 -5.47 -7.53 2.38
C SER A 258 -5.84 -8.78 1.58
N GLY A 259 -5.63 -9.94 2.13
CA GLY A 259 -6.34 -11.14 1.71
C GLY A 259 -7.82 -11.05 2.09
N TYR A 260 -8.65 -11.84 1.42
CA TYR A 260 -10.08 -11.92 1.71
C TYR A 260 -10.35 -12.44 3.13
N GLY A 261 -11.39 -11.91 3.77
CA GLY A 261 -11.80 -12.31 5.10
C GLY A 261 -13.10 -11.64 5.57
N PRO A 262 -13.65 -12.06 6.71
CA PRO A 262 -14.92 -11.56 7.23
C PRO A 262 -14.88 -10.09 7.69
N HIS A 263 -13.72 -9.50 7.78
CA HIS A 263 -13.56 -8.09 8.15
C HIS A 263 -14.24 -7.15 7.12
N PHE A 264 -14.28 -7.49 5.83
CA PHE A 264 -14.98 -6.68 4.84
C PHE A 264 -16.46 -6.56 5.14
N LYS A 265 -17.10 -7.69 5.45
CA LYS A 265 -18.52 -7.71 5.84
C LYS A 265 -18.77 -6.96 7.15
N ALA A 266 -17.92 -7.17 8.16
CA ALA A 266 -18.02 -6.46 9.43
C ALA A 266 -17.88 -4.94 9.27
N ILE A 267 -16.98 -4.48 8.39
CA ILE A 267 -16.81 -3.06 8.04
C ILE A 267 -18.06 -2.54 7.31
N GLY A 268 -18.60 -3.28 6.34
CA GLY A 268 -19.84 -2.93 5.65
C GLY A 268 -21.03 -2.81 6.62
N GLU A 269 -21.16 -3.73 7.57
CA GLU A 269 -22.20 -3.66 8.61
C GLU A 269 -22.00 -2.47 9.55
N GLN A 270 -20.76 -2.14 9.89
CA GLN A 270 -20.44 -1.02 10.80
C GLN A 270 -20.73 0.35 10.18
N PHE A 271 -20.37 0.55 8.91
CA PHE A 271 -20.49 1.86 8.24
C PHE A 271 -21.72 1.96 7.35
N GLY A 272 -22.40 0.85 7.10
CA GLY A 272 -23.55 0.78 6.22
C GLY A 272 -23.13 0.92 4.77
N LYS A 273 -23.43 2.06 4.14
CA LYS A 273 -23.08 2.32 2.75
C LYS A 273 -21.63 2.80 2.63
N VAL A 274 -20.88 2.24 1.68
CA VAL A 274 -19.57 2.74 1.25
C VAL A 274 -19.72 3.34 -0.16
N ASP A 275 -19.53 4.64 -0.29
CA ASP A 275 -19.75 5.35 -1.56
C ASP A 275 -18.69 5.00 -2.61
N LEU A 276 -17.44 4.83 -2.17
CA LEU A 276 -16.33 4.39 -2.99
C LEU A 276 -15.39 3.49 -2.18
N ALA A 277 -15.09 2.31 -2.73
CA ALA A 277 -14.08 1.40 -2.18
C ALA A 277 -12.87 1.35 -3.12
N ILE A 278 -11.71 1.76 -2.61
CA ILE A 278 -10.42 1.56 -3.26
C ILE A 278 -9.90 0.21 -2.76
N MET A 279 -9.87 -0.76 -3.67
CA MET A 279 -9.60 -2.16 -3.33
C MET A 279 -8.28 -2.63 -3.92
N GLU A 280 -7.52 -3.38 -3.14
CA GLU A 280 -6.41 -4.12 -3.71
C GLU A 280 -6.91 -5.08 -4.79
N ASN A 281 -6.19 -5.15 -5.89
CA ASN A 281 -6.49 -6.02 -7.03
C ASN A 281 -5.22 -6.30 -7.84
N GLY A 282 -4.24 -6.96 -7.21
CA GLY A 282 -2.97 -7.28 -7.83
C GLY A 282 -2.03 -8.03 -6.91
N GLN A 283 -0.89 -8.45 -7.44
CA GLN A 283 0.19 -9.11 -6.73
C GLN A 283 -0.22 -10.40 -5.99
N TYR A 284 -1.35 -10.98 -6.37
CA TYR A 284 -1.88 -12.24 -5.83
C TYR A 284 -1.16 -13.46 -6.41
N ASP A 285 -1.18 -14.54 -5.64
CA ASP A 285 -0.72 -15.88 -6.06
C ASP A 285 -1.36 -16.93 -5.15
N GLN A 286 -1.56 -18.16 -5.67
CA GLN A 286 -2.05 -19.27 -4.88
C GLN A 286 -1.11 -19.62 -3.72
N ASP A 287 0.18 -19.34 -3.89
CA ASP A 287 1.18 -19.61 -2.86
C ASP A 287 1.07 -18.67 -1.64
N TRP A 288 0.34 -17.52 -1.75
CA TRP A 288 0.07 -16.57 -0.66
C TRP A 288 -1.33 -15.95 -0.68
N LYS A 289 -2.33 -16.74 -1.05
CA LYS A 289 -3.73 -16.34 -1.23
C LYS A 289 -4.40 -15.69 -0.01
N TYR A 290 -3.79 -15.77 1.18
CA TYR A 290 -4.38 -15.18 2.39
C TYR A 290 -3.90 -13.76 2.67
N ILE A 291 -2.92 -13.26 1.94
CA ILE A 291 -2.37 -11.92 2.14
C ILE A 291 -2.64 -10.97 0.97
N HIS A 292 -3.12 -11.50 -0.16
CA HIS A 292 -3.60 -10.75 -1.32
C HIS A 292 -4.83 -11.45 -1.91
N MET A 293 -5.85 -10.66 -2.27
CA MET A 293 -7.09 -11.19 -2.86
C MET A 293 -6.90 -11.59 -4.32
N MET A 294 -7.50 -12.72 -4.72
CA MET A 294 -7.79 -12.96 -6.12
C MET A 294 -8.82 -11.94 -6.61
N PRO A 295 -8.85 -11.59 -7.92
CA PRO A 295 -9.80 -10.59 -8.42
C PRO A 295 -11.26 -10.91 -8.13
N GLU A 296 -11.64 -12.20 -8.12
CA GLU A 296 -12.98 -12.66 -7.77
C GLU A 296 -13.29 -12.43 -6.28
N GLU A 297 -12.27 -12.56 -5.42
CA GLU A 297 -12.38 -12.24 -3.99
C GLU A 297 -12.46 -10.73 -3.77
N THR A 298 -11.74 -9.92 -4.56
CA THR A 298 -11.88 -8.46 -4.57
C THR A 298 -13.31 -8.04 -4.92
N ALA A 299 -13.90 -8.66 -5.95
CA ALA A 299 -15.28 -8.43 -6.33
C ALA A 299 -16.27 -8.79 -5.21
N GLN A 300 -16.05 -9.92 -4.52
CA GLN A 300 -16.87 -10.33 -3.37
C GLN A 300 -16.68 -9.40 -2.17
N ALA A 301 -15.44 -9.00 -1.86
CA ALA A 301 -15.16 -8.07 -0.77
C ALA A 301 -15.84 -6.71 -0.98
N ALA A 302 -15.94 -6.23 -2.19
CA ALA A 302 -16.69 -5.02 -2.54
C ALA A 302 -18.21 -5.16 -2.26
N VAL A 303 -18.78 -6.34 -2.52
CA VAL A 303 -20.17 -6.66 -2.15
C VAL A 303 -20.33 -6.68 -0.64
N ASP A 304 -19.43 -7.36 0.07
CA ASP A 304 -19.45 -7.48 1.53
C ASP A 304 -19.33 -6.12 2.23
N LEU A 305 -18.56 -5.19 1.65
CA LEU A 305 -18.44 -3.79 2.09
C LEU A 305 -19.69 -2.95 1.83
N ASN A 306 -20.66 -3.46 1.06
CA ASN A 306 -21.79 -2.67 0.55
C ASN A 306 -21.33 -1.44 -0.26
N ALA A 307 -20.33 -1.61 -1.13
CA ALA A 307 -19.76 -0.55 -1.95
C ALA A 307 -20.70 -0.17 -3.11
N GLU A 308 -20.86 1.13 -3.38
CA GLU A 308 -21.57 1.62 -4.57
C GLU A 308 -20.65 1.77 -5.80
N ALA A 309 -19.38 2.02 -5.57
CA ALA A 309 -18.36 2.07 -6.61
C ALA A 309 -17.04 1.45 -6.12
N VAL A 310 -16.27 0.89 -7.05
CA VAL A 310 -15.00 0.21 -6.78
C VAL A 310 -13.92 0.76 -7.68
N LEU A 311 -12.78 1.14 -7.10
CA LEU A 311 -11.55 1.49 -7.78
C LEU A 311 -10.49 0.41 -7.47
N PRO A 312 -10.04 -0.38 -8.45
CA PRO A 312 -8.96 -1.35 -8.23
C PRO A 312 -7.59 -0.68 -8.21
N GLY A 313 -6.75 -1.11 -7.26
CA GLY A 313 -5.36 -0.68 -7.10
C GLY A 313 -4.39 -1.84 -6.98
N HIS A 314 -3.20 -1.58 -6.45
CA HIS A 314 -2.14 -2.56 -6.19
C HIS A 314 -1.63 -3.29 -7.44
N SER A 315 -1.75 -2.66 -8.59
CA SER A 315 -1.32 -3.15 -9.91
C SER A 315 -0.86 -1.99 -10.81
N GLY A 316 -0.41 -2.29 -12.03
CA GLY A 316 -0.11 -1.29 -13.05
C GLY A 316 1.22 -0.54 -12.86
N ARG A 317 2.13 -0.97 -11.98
CA ARG A 317 3.45 -0.31 -11.83
C ARG A 317 4.61 -1.26 -11.49
N PHE A 318 4.42 -2.17 -10.55
CA PHE A 318 5.46 -3.11 -10.10
C PHE A 318 5.07 -4.55 -10.40
N VAL A 319 6.07 -5.44 -10.50
CA VAL A 319 5.89 -6.88 -10.62
C VAL A 319 6.36 -7.52 -9.33
N LEU A 320 5.43 -7.89 -8.45
CA LEU A 320 5.70 -8.54 -7.17
C LEU A 320 5.12 -9.97 -7.13
N ALA A 321 4.30 -10.35 -8.14
CA ALA A 321 3.71 -11.67 -8.29
C ALA A 321 3.98 -12.29 -9.66
N LYS A 322 3.30 -13.41 -9.97
CA LYS A 322 3.55 -14.20 -11.19
C LYS A 322 2.50 -13.97 -12.29
N HIS A 323 1.38 -13.31 -12.00
CA HIS A 323 0.32 -13.06 -12.99
C HIS A 323 0.77 -12.09 -14.10
N THR A 324 0.10 -12.08 -15.24
CA THR A 324 0.34 -11.09 -16.30
C THR A 324 -0.09 -9.70 -15.82
N TRP A 325 0.49 -8.65 -16.41
CA TRP A 325 0.24 -7.27 -15.97
C TRP A 325 -1.23 -6.85 -16.08
N ASP A 326 -1.98 -7.44 -17.02
CA ASP A 326 -3.37 -7.12 -17.35
C ASP A 326 -4.40 -8.07 -16.70
N ASP A 327 -3.95 -9.22 -16.17
CA ASP A 327 -4.81 -10.22 -15.55
C ASP A 327 -5.70 -9.65 -14.41
N PRO A 328 -5.20 -8.79 -13.52
CA PRO A 328 -6.02 -8.18 -12.47
C PRO A 328 -7.24 -7.45 -13.01
N TRP A 329 -7.06 -6.67 -14.09
CA TRP A 329 -8.11 -5.87 -14.71
C TRP A 329 -9.13 -6.73 -15.42
N LYS A 330 -8.68 -7.70 -16.23
CA LYS A 330 -9.53 -8.62 -16.99
C LYS A 330 -10.41 -9.45 -16.07
N ARG A 331 -9.82 -10.08 -15.06
CA ARG A 331 -10.55 -10.94 -14.12
C ARG A 331 -11.52 -10.16 -13.24
N LEU A 332 -11.11 -9.01 -12.70
CA LEU A 332 -12.01 -8.19 -11.90
C LEU A 332 -13.19 -7.68 -12.72
N THR A 333 -12.95 -7.22 -13.96
CA THR A 333 -14.02 -6.79 -14.86
C THR A 333 -15.01 -7.91 -15.10
N ALA A 334 -14.54 -9.13 -15.39
CA ALA A 334 -15.40 -10.30 -15.58
C ALA A 334 -16.19 -10.62 -14.30
N ALA A 335 -15.53 -10.62 -13.12
CA ALA A 335 -16.15 -10.91 -11.83
C ALA A 335 -17.15 -9.82 -11.37
N SER A 336 -17.09 -8.64 -11.95
CA SER A 336 -17.93 -7.49 -11.59
C SER A 336 -19.21 -7.35 -12.44
N GLN A 337 -19.36 -8.11 -13.54
CA GLN A 337 -20.44 -7.94 -14.50
C GLN A 337 -21.86 -7.97 -13.89
N ASP A 338 -22.08 -8.88 -12.94
CA ASP A 338 -23.40 -9.09 -12.29
C ASP A 338 -23.47 -8.45 -10.89
N LYS A 339 -22.54 -7.57 -10.53
CA LYS A 339 -22.53 -6.94 -9.21
C LYS A 339 -23.29 -5.62 -9.20
N HIS A 340 -23.78 -5.23 -8.03
CA HIS A 340 -24.59 -4.02 -7.87
C HIS A 340 -23.75 -2.73 -7.89
N TYR A 341 -22.43 -2.81 -7.69
CA TYR A 341 -21.53 -1.65 -7.67
C TYR A 341 -21.07 -1.27 -9.09
N ARG A 342 -20.59 -0.07 -9.26
CA ARG A 342 -19.94 0.41 -10.47
C ARG A 342 -18.43 0.15 -10.37
N LEU A 343 -17.87 -0.58 -11.34
CA LEU A 343 -16.43 -0.70 -11.46
C LEU A 343 -15.88 0.52 -12.21
N LEU A 344 -14.96 1.25 -11.58
CA LEU A 344 -14.31 2.43 -12.13
C LEU A 344 -12.85 2.11 -12.47
N THR A 345 -12.49 2.33 -13.72
CA THR A 345 -11.16 1.93 -14.25
C THR A 345 -10.44 3.10 -14.93
N PRO A 346 -10.19 4.20 -14.20
CA PRO A 346 -9.46 5.33 -14.77
C PRO A 346 -8.06 4.92 -15.18
N VAL A 347 -7.48 5.57 -16.18
CA VAL A 347 -6.04 5.52 -16.41
C VAL A 347 -5.30 6.24 -15.28
N GLN A 348 -4.00 5.97 -15.14
CA GLN A 348 -3.20 6.68 -14.12
C GLN A 348 -3.30 8.19 -14.33
N GLY A 349 -3.62 8.91 -13.26
CA GLY A 349 -3.76 10.36 -13.26
C GLY A 349 -5.10 10.90 -13.70
N GLU A 350 -6.00 10.07 -14.24
CA GLU A 350 -7.34 10.50 -14.64
C GLU A 350 -8.22 10.77 -13.40
N PRO A 351 -8.86 11.96 -13.30
CA PRO A 351 -9.68 12.29 -12.15
C PRO A 351 -11.00 11.52 -12.13
N VAL A 352 -11.31 10.89 -11.02
CA VAL A 352 -12.63 10.35 -10.68
C VAL A 352 -13.34 11.38 -9.81
N ASN A 353 -14.39 12.01 -10.33
CA ASN A 353 -15.22 12.94 -9.58
C ASN A 353 -16.15 12.16 -8.63
N LEU A 354 -16.05 12.38 -7.34
CA LEU A 354 -16.78 11.59 -6.33
C LEU A 354 -18.30 11.83 -6.37
N HIS A 355 -18.75 12.95 -6.92
CA HIS A 355 -20.18 13.29 -7.06
C HIS A 355 -20.77 12.92 -8.42
N ASP A 356 -19.93 12.55 -9.42
CA ASP A 356 -20.42 12.20 -10.76
C ASP A 356 -20.63 10.69 -10.90
N ARG A 357 -21.87 10.26 -10.72
CA ARG A 357 -22.24 8.85 -10.87
C ARG A 357 -22.35 8.40 -12.34
N SER A 358 -22.32 9.33 -13.30
CA SER A 358 -22.42 9.03 -14.73
C SER A 358 -21.07 8.79 -15.40
N GLN A 359 -19.96 9.10 -14.71
CA GLN A 359 -18.61 8.97 -15.23
C GLN A 359 -18.32 7.50 -15.60
N GLN A 360 -17.79 7.31 -16.81
CA GLN A 360 -17.40 6.01 -17.37
C GLN A 360 -15.93 6.04 -17.77
N PHE A 361 -15.27 4.90 -17.72
CA PHE A 361 -13.87 4.73 -18.06
C PHE A 361 -13.71 3.64 -19.12
N GLN A 362 -12.66 3.73 -19.90
CA GLN A 362 -12.35 2.74 -20.95
C GLN A 362 -11.59 1.55 -20.37
N ALA A 363 -11.72 0.39 -21.05
CA ALA A 363 -10.91 -0.78 -20.79
C ALA A 363 -9.50 -0.61 -21.43
N TRP A 364 -8.69 0.24 -20.86
CA TRP A 364 -7.40 0.66 -21.41
C TRP A 364 -6.31 -0.44 -21.39
N TRP A 365 -6.57 -1.56 -20.78
CA TRP A 365 -5.67 -2.74 -20.73
C TRP A 365 -5.92 -3.74 -21.88
N GLU A 366 -6.90 -3.52 -22.75
CA GLU A 366 -7.23 -4.35 -23.91
C GLU A 366 -6.29 -4.15 -25.10
#